data_f33a1da8a6186cbaba8b186346a4eb3d
#
_entry.id   f33a1da8a6186cbaba8b186346a4eb3d
#
_cell.length_a   1.000
_cell.length_b   1.000
_cell.length_c   1.000
_cell.angle_alpha   90.00
_cell.angle_beta   90.00
_cell.angle_gamma   90.00
#
_symmetry.space_group_name_H-M   'P 1'
#
loop_
_entity.id
_entity.type
_entity.pdbx_description
1 polymer ?
#
loop_
_entity_poly.entity_id
_entity_poly.type
_entity_poly.pdbx_seq_one_letter_code
_entity_poly.pdbx_strand_id
1 'polypeptide(L)'
;LIDGIDVDKEPYKVKSIIGVQLQSNEYFDRLSLSELIVLFGRLYSQETNPDLLLKRVDLLDKLHAKPNDLSGGQKQRFSIACALVNNPKVLFLDEPTTGLDPQAKRNLWNLVKELNGEGMTVVITTHNMEEAEVLCDRIAIMDKGEIIAEDSPDDLIQKYAPDAPPAPSRGNIEDVFLALTGNELRD
;
A
#
# COMPACT_ATOMS: atom_id res chain seq x y z
N LEU A 1 10.53 6.82 14.67
CA LEU A 1 11.69 6.87 13.77
C LEU A 1 11.36 6.18 12.45
N ILE A 2 11.83 6.72 11.33
CA ILE A 2 11.78 6.07 10.00
C ILE A 2 13.21 5.98 9.49
N ASP A 3 13.71 4.78 9.23
CA ASP A 3 15.11 4.52 8.85
C ASP A 3 16.13 5.22 9.78
N GLY A 4 15.86 5.20 11.09
CA GLY A 4 16.67 5.85 12.12
C GLY A 4 16.50 7.38 12.22
N ILE A 5 15.69 8.00 11.38
CA ILE A 5 15.47 9.45 11.36
C ILE A 5 14.24 9.78 12.22
N ASP A 6 14.42 10.75 13.12
CA ASP A 6 13.36 11.25 14.00
C ASP A 6 12.37 12.12 13.19
N VAL A 7 11.10 11.71 13.16
CA VAL A 7 10.06 12.35 12.33
C VAL A 7 9.75 13.78 12.79
N ASP A 8 9.90 14.08 14.07
CA ASP A 8 9.62 15.39 14.63
C ASP A 8 10.80 16.36 14.45
N LYS A 9 12.04 15.86 14.53
CA LYS A 9 13.23 16.67 14.42
C LYS A 9 13.66 16.92 12.98
N GLU A 10 13.47 15.93 12.10
CA GLU A 10 13.98 15.98 10.72
C GLU A 10 12.87 15.65 9.69
N PRO A 11 11.72 16.32 9.72
CA PRO A 11 10.57 15.97 8.87
C PRO A 11 10.87 16.06 7.37
N TYR A 12 11.75 16.95 6.93
CA TYR A 12 12.14 17.07 5.52
C TYR A 12 12.99 15.89 5.05
N LYS A 13 13.86 15.36 5.89
CA LYS A 13 14.63 14.15 5.58
C LYS A 13 13.71 12.94 5.49
N VAL A 14 12.78 12.81 6.43
CA VAL A 14 11.77 11.74 6.38
C VAL A 14 10.97 11.81 5.08
N LYS A 15 10.43 12.99 4.72
CA LYS A 15 9.68 13.19 3.47
C LYS A 15 10.47 12.81 2.22
N SER A 16 11.80 12.96 2.22
CA SER A 16 12.62 12.61 1.06
C SER A 16 12.83 11.11 0.87
N ILE A 17 12.57 10.29 1.90
CA ILE A 17 12.78 8.83 1.87
C ILE A 17 11.49 8.02 1.97
N ILE A 18 10.34 8.68 2.07
CA ILE A 18 9.04 8.02 2.08
C ILE A 18 8.26 8.32 0.80
N GLY A 19 7.46 7.35 0.36
CA GLY A 19 6.37 7.53 -0.58
C GLY A 19 5.05 7.31 0.14
N VAL A 20 4.01 8.05 -0.23
CA VAL A 20 2.68 7.92 0.38
C VAL A 20 1.62 7.89 -0.71
N GLN A 21 0.83 6.83 -0.73
CA GLN A 21 -0.39 6.72 -1.51
C GLN A 21 -1.57 6.83 -0.54
N LEU A 22 -2.42 7.83 -0.75
CA LEU A 22 -3.61 8.07 0.05
C LEU A 22 -4.82 7.36 -0.56
N GLN A 23 -5.84 7.10 0.25
CA GLN A 23 -7.09 6.44 -0.17
C GLN A 23 -7.76 7.15 -1.35
N SER A 24 -7.75 8.48 -1.37
CA SER A 24 -8.24 9.29 -2.48
C SER A 24 -7.19 10.30 -2.93
N ASN A 25 -6.97 10.38 -4.24
CA ASN A 25 -6.05 11.34 -4.83
C ASN A 25 -6.78 12.13 -5.92
N GLU A 26 -6.63 13.45 -5.86
CA GLU A 26 -7.02 14.36 -6.92
C GLU A 26 -5.79 14.79 -7.71
N TYR A 27 -5.89 14.79 -9.02
CA TYR A 27 -4.83 15.16 -9.93
C TYR A 27 -5.23 16.36 -10.78
N PHE A 28 -4.26 17.02 -11.38
CA PHE A 28 -4.53 18.07 -12.35
C PHE A 28 -5.11 17.47 -13.64
N ASP A 29 -6.40 17.63 -13.87
CA ASP A 29 -7.17 17.00 -14.96
C ASP A 29 -6.65 17.28 -16.37
N ARG A 30 -5.87 18.34 -16.54
CA ARG A 30 -5.34 18.76 -17.86
C ARG A 30 -3.98 18.15 -18.19
N LEU A 31 -3.28 17.62 -17.20
CA LEU A 31 -1.96 17.02 -17.38
C LEU A 31 -2.09 15.53 -17.69
N SER A 32 -1.22 15.04 -18.56
CA SER A 32 -1.04 13.61 -18.84
C SER A 32 -0.32 12.92 -17.66
N LEU A 33 -0.36 11.58 -17.64
CA LEU A 33 0.34 10.81 -16.60
C LEU A 33 1.85 11.10 -16.60
N SER A 34 2.47 11.22 -17.76
CA SER A 34 3.90 11.56 -17.88
C SER A 34 4.21 12.95 -17.32
N GLU A 35 3.39 13.95 -17.63
CA GLU A 35 3.58 15.31 -17.13
C GLU A 35 3.41 15.38 -15.62
N LEU A 36 2.47 14.63 -15.05
CA LEU A 36 2.26 14.54 -13.61
C LEU A 36 3.46 13.89 -12.91
N ILE A 37 4.02 12.79 -13.46
CA ILE A 37 5.22 12.16 -12.90
C ILE A 37 6.41 13.11 -12.90
N VAL A 38 6.63 13.84 -14.01
CA VAL A 38 7.70 14.86 -14.08
C VAL A 38 7.45 15.98 -13.07
N LEU A 39 6.21 16.44 -12.94
CA LEU A 39 5.84 17.48 -11.98
C LEU A 39 6.13 17.03 -10.54
N PHE A 40 5.66 15.84 -10.15
CA PHE A 40 5.90 15.31 -8.80
C PHE A 40 7.39 15.05 -8.55
N GLY A 41 8.13 14.51 -9.53
CA GLY A 41 9.59 14.33 -9.41
C GLY A 41 10.29 15.65 -9.12
N ARG A 42 9.94 16.73 -9.84
CA ARG A 42 10.52 18.06 -9.61
C ARG A 42 10.24 18.65 -8.22
N LEU A 43 9.09 18.32 -7.61
CA LEU A 43 8.79 18.73 -6.23
C LEU A 43 9.77 18.11 -5.22
N TYR A 44 10.34 16.95 -5.54
CA TYR A 44 11.40 16.30 -4.76
C TYR A 44 12.82 16.62 -5.28
N SER A 45 12.95 17.55 -6.22
CA SER A 45 14.24 17.87 -6.89
C SER A 45 14.88 16.65 -7.58
N GLN A 46 14.05 15.75 -8.10
CA GLN A 46 14.45 14.53 -8.81
C GLN A 46 14.17 14.67 -10.31
N GLU A 47 15.13 14.26 -11.13
CA GLU A 47 14.88 13.99 -12.54
C GLU A 47 14.28 12.60 -12.67
N THR A 48 12.98 12.55 -12.96
CA THR A 48 12.23 11.29 -13.01
C THR A 48 11.96 10.92 -14.46
N ASN A 49 12.20 9.67 -14.83
CA ASN A 49 11.84 9.14 -16.13
C ASN A 49 10.40 8.55 -16.07
N PRO A 50 9.39 9.20 -16.70
CA PRO A 50 8.00 8.73 -16.67
C PRO A 50 7.82 7.34 -17.27
N ASP A 51 8.54 7.02 -18.35
CA ASP A 51 8.41 5.74 -19.05
C ASP A 51 8.78 4.58 -18.12
N LEU A 52 9.87 4.73 -17.35
CA LEU A 52 10.31 3.70 -16.41
C LEU A 52 9.31 3.51 -15.27
N LEU A 53 8.81 4.59 -14.68
CA LEU A 53 7.82 4.49 -13.61
C LEU A 53 6.47 3.95 -14.09
N LEU A 54 5.97 4.42 -15.23
CA LEU A 54 4.71 3.92 -15.79
C LEU A 54 4.83 2.47 -16.24
N LYS A 55 5.99 2.05 -16.75
CA LYS A 55 6.26 0.64 -17.05
C LYS A 55 6.21 -0.23 -15.79
N ARG A 56 6.78 0.26 -14.67
CA ARG A 56 6.82 -0.46 -13.39
C ARG A 56 5.42 -0.74 -12.83
N VAL A 57 4.46 0.15 -13.07
CA VAL A 57 3.08 0.00 -12.63
C VAL A 57 2.14 -0.49 -13.74
N ASP A 58 2.68 -1.00 -14.85
CA ASP A 58 1.92 -1.51 -16.01
C ASP A 58 0.93 -0.49 -16.58
N LEU A 59 1.43 0.74 -16.84
CA LEU A 59 0.69 1.86 -17.42
C LEU A 59 1.48 2.57 -18.54
N LEU A 60 2.51 1.94 -19.10
CA LEU A 60 3.32 2.58 -20.15
C LEU A 60 2.49 2.94 -21.40
N ASP A 61 1.49 2.12 -21.74
CA ASP A 61 0.55 2.37 -22.84
C ASP A 61 -0.36 3.59 -22.61
N LYS A 62 -0.40 4.10 -21.38
CA LYS A 62 -1.19 5.25 -20.92
C LYS A 62 -0.38 6.52 -20.71
N LEU A 63 0.88 6.56 -21.17
CA LEU A 63 1.81 7.68 -20.97
C LEU A 63 1.17 9.06 -21.23
N HIS A 64 0.38 9.17 -22.29
CA HIS A 64 -0.27 10.42 -22.70
C HIS A 64 -1.75 10.53 -22.27
N ALA A 65 -2.30 9.51 -21.59
CA ALA A 65 -3.64 9.56 -21.05
C ALA A 65 -3.72 10.55 -19.89
N LYS A 66 -4.94 10.97 -19.56
CA LYS A 66 -5.24 11.81 -18.38
C LYS A 66 -5.74 10.92 -17.24
N PRO A 67 -5.61 11.35 -15.96
CA PRO A 67 -6.09 10.58 -14.82
C PRO A 67 -7.56 10.18 -14.91
N ASN A 68 -8.40 11.05 -15.50
CA ASN A 68 -9.84 10.79 -15.65
C ASN A 68 -10.16 9.69 -16.67
N ASP A 69 -9.22 9.37 -17.58
CA ASP A 69 -9.38 8.33 -18.60
C ASP A 69 -9.04 6.92 -18.05
N LEU A 70 -8.58 6.82 -16.80
CA LEU A 70 -8.15 5.59 -16.16
C LEU A 70 -9.31 4.87 -15.45
N SER A 71 -9.30 3.53 -15.50
CA SER A 71 -10.14 2.71 -14.61
C SER A 71 -9.70 2.85 -13.14
N GLY A 72 -10.53 2.40 -12.19
CA GLY A 72 -10.20 2.43 -10.76
C GLY A 72 -8.85 1.78 -10.44
N GLY A 73 -8.61 0.56 -10.93
CA GLY A 73 -7.34 -0.14 -10.73
C GLY A 73 -6.14 0.54 -11.40
N GLN A 74 -6.35 1.18 -12.57
CA GLN A 74 -5.31 1.98 -13.22
C GLN A 74 -4.99 3.25 -12.43
N LYS A 75 -6.01 3.93 -11.89
CA LYS A 75 -5.83 5.10 -11.00
C LYS A 75 -5.02 4.73 -9.76
N GLN A 76 -5.31 3.57 -9.18
CA GLN A 76 -4.60 3.10 -8.00
C GLN A 76 -3.12 2.80 -8.29
N ARG A 77 -2.83 2.11 -9.39
CA ARG A 77 -1.44 1.86 -9.83
C ARG A 77 -0.72 3.17 -10.19
N PHE A 78 -1.40 4.13 -10.80
CA PHE A 78 -0.83 5.45 -11.07
C PHE A 78 -0.52 6.21 -9.78
N SER A 79 -1.38 6.11 -8.76
CA SER A 79 -1.14 6.69 -7.44
C SER A 79 0.14 6.15 -6.80
N ILE A 80 0.38 4.84 -6.92
CA ILE A 80 1.64 4.22 -6.48
C ILE A 80 2.82 4.76 -7.30
N ALA A 81 2.69 4.89 -8.64
CA ALA A 81 3.76 5.48 -9.45
C ALA A 81 4.14 6.91 -8.97
N CYS A 82 3.13 7.72 -8.63
CA CYS A 82 3.38 9.05 -8.06
C CYS A 82 4.09 9.00 -6.70
N ALA A 83 3.79 7.99 -5.86
CA ALA A 83 4.45 7.79 -4.58
C ALA A 83 5.89 7.27 -4.72
N LEU A 84 6.27 6.75 -5.90
CA LEU A 84 7.60 6.21 -6.18
C LEU A 84 8.55 7.23 -6.83
N VAL A 85 8.10 8.46 -7.13
CA VAL A 85 8.89 9.46 -7.90
C VAL A 85 10.22 9.86 -7.26
N ASN A 86 10.30 9.80 -5.92
CA ASN A 86 11.49 10.13 -5.15
C ASN A 86 12.34 8.90 -4.79
N ASN A 87 12.05 7.74 -5.36
CA ASN A 87 12.71 6.47 -5.05
C ASN A 87 12.75 6.17 -3.54
N PRO A 88 11.59 6.07 -2.87
CA PRO A 88 11.49 5.99 -1.43
C PRO A 88 12.07 4.67 -0.88
N LYS A 89 12.56 4.72 0.37
CA LYS A 89 12.92 3.51 1.14
C LYS A 89 11.70 2.85 1.79
N VAL A 90 10.70 3.67 2.14
CA VAL A 90 9.46 3.22 2.79
C VAL A 90 8.28 3.75 2.00
N LEU A 91 7.37 2.85 1.60
CA LEU A 91 6.14 3.17 0.90
C LEU A 91 4.95 2.93 1.84
N PHE A 92 4.14 3.97 2.05
CA PHE A 92 2.88 3.88 2.78
C PHE A 92 1.73 3.77 1.79
N LEU A 93 0.89 2.75 1.95
CA LEU A 93 -0.30 2.49 1.14
C LEU A 93 -1.53 2.51 2.05
N ASP A 94 -2.43 3.45 1.82
CA ASP A 94 -3.65 3.60 2.61
C ASP A 94 -4.82 2.95 1.85
N GLU A 95 -5.30 1.81 2.35
CA GLU A 95 -6.37 0.99 1.77
C GLU A 95 -6.25 0.79 0.25
N PRO A 96 -5.12 0.27 -0.25
CA PRO A 96 -4.78 0.33 -1.68
C PRO A 96 -5.70 -0.48 -2.59
N THR A 97 -6.47 -1.44 -2.08
CA THR A 97 -7.35 -2.31 -2.88
C THR A 97 -8.84 -2.02 -2.73
N THR A 98 -9.20 -1.01 -1.92
CA THR A 98 -10.61 -0.66 -1.70
C THR A 98 -11.31 -0.30 -3.01
N GLY A 99 -12.46 -0.93 -3.27
CA GLY A 99 -13.27 -0.70 -4.47
C GLY A 99 -12.72 -1.30 -5.76
N LEU A 100 -11.66 -2.12 -5.70
CA LEU A 100 -11.12 -2.81 -6.86
C LEU A 100 -11.81 -4.15 -7.11
N ASP A 101 -11.96 -4.49 -8.39
CA ASP A 101 -12.36 -5.85 -8.79
C ASP A 101 -11.27 -6.88 -8.46
N PRO A 102 -11.59 -8.19 -8.39
CA PRO A 102 -10.63 -9.22 -7.99
C PRO A 102 -9.38 -9.30 -8.86
N GLN A 103 -9.46 -8.97 -10.14
CA GLN A 103 -8.30 -9.00 -11.02
C GLN A 103 -7.37 -7.81 -10.78
N ALA A 104 -7.94 -6.60 -10.65
CA ALA A 104 -7.20 -5.39 -10.31
C ALA A 104 -6.51 -5.51 -8.94
N LYS A 105 -7.20 -6.11 -7.94
CA LYS A 105 -6.64 -6.42 -6.62
C LYS A 105 -5.40 -7.31 -6.71
N ARG A 106 -5.49 -8.44 -7.44
CA ARG A 106 -4.34 -9.35 -7.63
C ARG A 106 -3.17 -8.67 -8.33
N ASN A 107 -3.43 -7.86 -9.36
CA ASN A 107 -2.37 -7.13 -10.06
C ASN A 107 -1.66 -6.14 -9.11
N LEU A 108 -2.40 -5.48 -8.25
CA LEU A 108 -1.84 -4.58 -7.23
C LEU A 108 -1.00 -5.35 -6.20
N TRP A 109 -1.48 -6.49 -5.73
CA TRP A 109 -0.73 -7.34 -4.80
C TRP A 109 0.60 -7.81 -5.38
N ASN A 110 0.62 -8.19 -6.66
CA ASN A 110 1.85 -8.57 -7.35
C ASN A 110 2.83 -7.38 -7.40
N LEU A 111 2.35 -6.19 -7.74
CA LEU A 111 3.17 -4.98 -7.73
C LEU A 111 3.77 -4.71 -6.34
N VAL A 112 2.98 -4.82 -5.27
CA VAL A 112 3.45 -4.63 -3.89
C VAL A 112 4.54 -5.66 -3.54
N LYS A 113 4.33 -6.94 -3.90
CA LYS A 113 5.33 -8.00 -3.67
C LYS A 113 6.63 -7.75 -4.44
N GLU A 114 6.55 -7.27 -5.68
CA GLU A 114 7.72 -6.90 -6.47
C GLU A 114 8.51 -5.77 -5.81
N LEU A 115 7.82 -4.70 -5.37
CA LEU A 115 8.44 -3.56 -4.67
C LEU A 115 9.14 -3.99 -3.37
N ASN A 116 8.47 -4.83 -2.57
CA ASN A 116 9.06 -5.39 -1.35
C ASN A 116 10.26 -6.30 -1.66
N GLY A 117 10.16 -7.16 -2.67
CA GLY A 117 11.25 -8.04 -3.13
C GLY A 117 12.49 -7.29 -3.63
N GLU A 118 12.35 -6.04 -4.07
CA GLU A 118 13.45 -5.15 -4.41
C GLU A 118 14.10 -4.46 -3.19
N GLY A 119 13.61 -4.76 -1.98
CA GLY A 119 14.14 -4.24 -0.71
C GLY A 119 13.43 -3.00 -0.19
N MET A 120 12.30 -2.60 -0.77
CA MET A 120 11.47 -1.52 -0.26
C MET A 120 10.66 -1.99 0.95
N THR A 121 10.66 -1.24 2.04
CA THR A 121 9.71 -1.48 3.13
C THR A 121 8.34 -0.94 2.74
N VAL A 122 7.31 -1.79 2.78
CA VAL A 122 5.95 -1.37 2.49
C VAL A 122 5.10 -1.45 3.76
N VAL A 123 4.42 -0.36 4.09
CA VAL A 123 3.46 -0.27 5.20
C VAL A 123 2.08 -0.10 4.60
N ILE A 124 1.16 -1.00 4.93
CA ILE A 124 -0.20 -1.03 4.37
C ILE A 124 -1.20 -0.85 5.50
N THR A 125 -2.16 0.06 5.35
CA THR A 125 -3.39 0.03 6.14
C THR A 125 -4.47 -0.68 5.32
N THR A 126 -5.19 -1.59 5.94
CA THR A 126 -6.28 -2.31 5.27
C THR A 126 -7.28 -2.85 6.30
N HIS A 127 -8.54 -2.89 5.92
CA HIS A 127 -9.58 -3.65 6.61
C HIS A 127 -9.80 -5.03 5.98
N ASN A 128 -9.06 -5.36 4.91
CA ASN A 128 -9.15 -6.65 4.23
C ASN A 128 -8.13 -7.63 4.82
N MET A 129 -8.62 -8.59 5.60
CA MET A 129 -7.77 -9.55 6.32
C MET A 129 -6.99 -10.48 5.38
N GLU A 130 -7.57 -10.86 4.23
CA GLU A 130 -6.89 -11.64 3.21
C GLU A 130 -5.67 -10.86 2.62
N GLU A 131 -5.83 -9.55 2.42
CA GLU A 131 -4.73 -8.69 1.96
C GLU A 131 -3.60 -8.65 2.97
N ALA A 132 -3.92 -8.45 4.25
CA ALA A 132 -2.94 -8.44 5.33
C ALA A 132 -2.20 -9.78 5.42
N GLU A 133 -2.92 -10.91 5.36
CA GLU A 133 -2.32 -12.25 5.43
C GLU A 133 -1.43 -12.58 4.22
N VAL A 134 -1.81 -12.11 3.02
CA VAL A 134 -1.09 -12.44 1.77
C VAL A 134 0.13 -11.55 1.55
N LEU A 135 0.10 -10.29 2.02
CA LEU A 135 1.13 -9.30 1.70
C LEU A 135 2.08 -8.99 2.84
N CYS A 136 1.66 -9.16 4.11
CA CYS A 136 2.43 -8.65 5.23
C CYS A 136 3.26 -9.75 5.91
N ASP A 137 4.54 -9.45 6.16
CA ASP A 137 5.41 -10.27 7.01
C ASP A 137 5.05 -10.10 8.50
N ARG A 138 4.52 -8.92 8.87
CA ARG A 138 4.07 -8.57 10.22
C ARG A 138 2.76 -7.79 10.14
N ILE A 139 1.85 -8.08 11.06
CA ILE A 139 0.54 -7.42 11.17
C ILE A 139 0.42 -6.79 12.55
N ALA A 140 0.01 -5.52 12.60
CA ALA A 140 -0.41 -4.85 13.81
C ALA A 140 -1.93 -4.68 13.78
N ILE A 141 -2.62 -5.26 14.77
CA ILE A 141 -4.07 -5.13 14.94
C ILE A 141 -4.33 -3.92 15.85
N MET A 142 -5.15 -2.99 15.35
CA MET A 142 -5.52 -1.78 16.09
C MET A 142 -7.00 -1.82 16.50
N ASP A 143 -7.29 -1.46 17.74
CA ASP A 143 -8.63 -1.14 18.22
C ASP A 143 -8.60 0.13 19.05
N LYS A 144 -9.58 1.00 18.89
CA LYS A 144 -9.73 2.29 19.63
C LYS A 144 -8.48 3.16 19.66
N GLY A 145 -7.65 3.10 18.60
CA GLY A 145 -6.43 3.90 18.47
C GLY A 145 -5.20 3.29 19.17
N GLU A 146 -5.29 2.08 19.69
CA GLU A 146 -4.19 1.36 20.35
C GLU A 146 -3.84 0.08 19.56
N ILE A 147 -2.56 -0.26 19.51
CA ILE A 147 -2.12 -1.56 18.97
C ILE A 147 -2.34 -2.62 20.05
N ILE A 148 -3.25 -3.56 19.79
CA ILE A 148 -3.64 -4.62 20.73
C ILE A 148 -2.93 -5.94 20.48
N ALA A 149 -2.39 -6.17 19.29
CA ALA A 149 -1.53 -7.30 18.96
C ALA A 149 -0.63 -6.94 17.76
N GLU A 150 0.58 -7.51 17.75
CA GLU A 150 1.52 -7.35 16.65
C GLU A 150 2.42 -8.59 16.58
N ASP A 151 2.39 -9.31 15.44
CA ASP A 151 3.27 -10.44 15.16
C ASP A 151 3.18 -10.84 13.66
N SER A 152 3.81 -11.97 13.29
CA SER A 152 3.59 -12.59 11.99
C SER A 152 2.13 -13.10 11.88
N PRO A 153 1.57 -13.22 10.65
CA PRO A 153 0.23 -13.80 10.46
C PRO A 153 0.08 -15.16 11.14
N ASP A 154 1.06 -16.05 10.96
CA ASP A 154 1.06 -17.39 11.52
C ASP A 154 1.05 -17.41 13.04
N ASP A 155 1.88 -16.58 13.69
CA ASP A 155 1.95 -16.49 15.15
C ASP A 155 0.67 -15.90 15.73
N LEU A 156 0.07 -14.89 15.09
CA LEU A 156 -1.22 -14.32 15.48
C LEU A 156 -2.33 -15.38 15.42
N ILE A 157 -2.42 -16.14 14.33
CA ILE A 157 -3.40 -17.22 14.18
C ILE A 157 -3.19 -18.29 15.24
N GLN A 158 -1.96 -18.75 15.45
CA GLN A 158 -1.66 -19.76 16.45
C GLN A 158 -2.01 -19.32 17.88
N LYS A 159 -1.80 -18.05 18.20
CA LYS A 159 -2.00 -17.50 19.52
C LYS A 159 -3.47 -17.21 19.85
N TYR A 160 -4.22 -16.69 18.89
CA TYR A 160 -5.55 -16.15 19.13
C TYR A 160 -6.69 -16.95 18.48
N ALA A 161 -6.39 -17.80 17.49
CA ALA A 161 -7.36 -18.62 16.79
C ALA A 161 -6.88 -20.09 16.59
N PRO A 162 -6.34 -20.77 17.64
CA PRO A 162 -5.74 -22.12 17.51
C PRO A 162 -6.74 -23.20 17.11
N ASP A 163 -8.02 -23.03 17.48
CA ASP A 163 -9.10 -24.00 17.25
C ASP A 163 -9.91 -23.71 15.98
N ALA A 164 -9.47 -22.79 15.15
CA ALA A 164 -10.13 -22.52 13.87
C ALA A 164 -10.11 -23.80 13.01
N PRO A 165 -11.23 -24.14 12.37
CA PRO A 165 -11.37 -25.41 11.64
C PRO A 165 -10.33 -25.56 10.53
N PRO A 166 -9.83 -26.80 10.16
CA PRO A 166 -8.74 -27.00 9.18
C PRO A 166 -9.10 -26.58 7.74
N ALA A 167 -8.15 -26.16 6.93
CA ALA A 167 -8.39 -25.56 5.60
C ALA A 167 -9.16 -26.52 4.64
N PRO A 168 -10.14 -26.02 3.92
CA PRO A 168 -10.32 -24.59 3.78
C PRO A 168 -10.64 -23.95 5.12
N SER A 169 -10.07 -24.38 6.18
CA SER A 169 -10.46 -24.18 7.58
C SER A 169 -9.25 -24.04 8.53
N ARG A 170 -8.11 -23.53 8.10
CA ARG A 170 -7.12 -22.91 8.98
C ARG A 170 -7.70 -21.59 9.48
N GLY A 171 -7.57 -21.27 10.78
CA GLY A 171 -7.87 -19.93 11.28
C GLY A 171 -7.14 -18.87 10.45
N ASN A 172 -7.82 -17.79 10.15
CA ASN A 172 -7.32 -16.68 9.37
C ASN A 172 -7.19 -15.41 10.24
N ILE A 173 -6.63 -14.34 9.69
CA ILE A 173 -6.45 -13.09 10.45
C ILE A 173 -7.79 -12.45 10.84
N GLU A 174 -8.88 -12.71 10.12
CA GLU A 174 -10.23 -12.28 10.50
C GLU A 174 -10.66 -12.92 11.83
N ASP A 175 -10.40 -14.22 12.02
CA ASP A 175 -10.67 -14.92 13.29
C ASP A 175 -9.87 -14.34 14.45
N VAL A 176 -8.60 -13.94 14.19
CA VAL A 176 -7.76 -13.25 15.19
C VAL A 176 -8.36 -11.90 15.57
N PHE A 177 -8.78 -11.11 14.57
CA PHE A 177 -9.40 -9.81 14.79
C PHE A 177 -10.66 -9.94 15.66
N LEU A 178 -11.56 -10.86 15.29
CA LEU A 178 -12.80 -11.13 16.05
C LEU A 178 -12.50 -11.58 17.49
N ALA A 179 -11.51 -12.44 17.69
CA ALA A 179 -11.12 -12.92 19.03
C ALA A 179 -10.61 -11.80 19.91
N LEU A 180 -9.89 -10.82 19.36
CA LEU A 180 -9.30 -9.70 20.10
C LEU A 180 -10.29 -8.56 20.35
N THR A 181 -11.15 -8.25 19.41
CA THR A 181 -12.05 -7.08 19.47
C THR A 181 -13.45 -7.42 19.97
N GLY A 182 -13.87 -8.69 19.88
CA GLY A 182 -15.22 -9.15 20.24
C GLY A 182 -16.33 -8.57 19.36
N ASN A 183 -15.99 -7.97 18.22
CA ASN A 183 -16.94 -7.33 17.30
C ASN A 183 -16.72 -7.87 15.88
N GLU A 184 -17.80 -8.02 15.13
CA GLU A 184 -17.76 -8.20 13.68
C GLU A 184 -17.09 -6.96 13.03
N LEU A 185 -16.41 -7.19 11.90
CA LEU A 185 -15.89 -6.11 11.07
C LEU A 185 -17.02 -5.14 10.76
N ARG A 186 -16.83 -3.88 11.08
CA ARG A 186 -17.81 -2.84 10.74
C ARG A 186 -17.54 -2.40 9.29
N ASP A 187 -18.54 -2.51 8.44
CA ASP A 187 -18.58 -1.98 7.08
C ASP A 187 -18.39 -0.46 7.05
#